data_45be9eebbbe0f9cd2701e4557914ecdb
#
_entry.id   45be9eebbbe0f9cd2701e4557914ecdb
#
_cell.length_a   1.000
_cell.length_b   1.000
_cell.length_c   1.000
_cell.angle_alpha   90.00
_cell.angle_beta   90.00
_cell.angle_gamma   90.00
#
_symmetry.space_group_name_H-M   'P 1'
#
loop_
_entity.id
_entity.type
_entity.pdbx_description
1 polymer ?
#
loop_
_entity_poly.entity_id
_entity_poly.type
_entity_poly.pdbx_seq_one_letter_code
_entity_poly.pdbx_strand_id
1 'polypeptide(L)'
;VLKTRTGTTVLVKSLSPMQVGDKLSGRYGDKGVIADIIPDDQMPIGVDDKPFEILLNPLGVITRTNPAQMVEAALGKIAAKTGKPYKVQDFDKIHDIWHDPVLLLYAIFTCKNPH
;
A
#
# COMPACT_ATOMS: atom_id res chain seq x y z
N VAL A 1 22.01 17.28 14.03
CA VAL A 1 22.00 18.28 15.11
C VAL A 1 21.58 19.61 14.52
N LEU A 2 20.49 20.17 15.05
CA LEU A 2 20.01 21.49 14.66
C LEU A 2 20.32 22.49 15.79
N LYS A 3 21.04 23.54 15.46
CA LYS A 3 21.29 24.63 16.38
C LYS A 3 20.27 25.74 16.15
N THR A 4 19.53 26.08 17.19
CA THR A 4 18.60 27.21 17.19
C THR A 4 19.14 28.31 18.11
N ARG A 5 18.56 29.52 18.02
CA ARG A 5 18.95 30.63 18.90
C ARG A 5 18.78 30.35 20.40
N THR A 6 17.88 29.43 20.74
CA THR A 6 17.49 29.10 22.11
C THR A 6 18.02 27.77 22.62
N GLY A 7 18.70 27.00 21.79
CA GLY A 7 19.23 25.69 22.21
C GLY A 7 19.71 24.80 21.09
N THR A 8 20.11 23.62 21.46
CA THR A 8 20.56 22.57 20.51
C THR A 8 19.56 21.43 20.55
N THR A 9 18.98 21.11 19.38
CA THR A 9 18.11 19.94 19.22
C THR A 9 18.90 18.79 18.59
N VAL A 10 18.92 17.65 19.25
CA VAL A 10 19.55 16.43 18.74
C VAL A 10 18.45 15.48 18.30
N LEU A 11 18.43 15.14 17.01
CA LEU A 11 17.56 14.12 16.45
C LEU A 11 18.30 12.80 16.41
N VAL A 12 17.77 11.80 17.11
CA VAL A 12 18.31 10.45 17.13
C VAL A 12 17.38 9.56 16.29
N LYS A 13 17.93 8.87 15.28
CA LYS A 13 17.23 7.86 14.51
C LYS A 13 17.63 6.49 15.03
N SER A 14 16.65 5.73 15.50
CA SER A 14 16.82 4.33 15.89
C SER A 14 15.91 3.45 15.01
N LEU A 15 16.31 2.19 14.82
CA LEU A 15 15.50 1.17 14.17
C LEU A 15 14.94 0.24 15.26
N SER A 16 13.64 0.06 15.22
CA SER A 16 12.93 -0.86 16.11
C SER A 16 12.14 -1.84 15.22
N PRO A 17 12.24 -3.15 15.44
CA PRO A 17 11.42 -4.12 14.72
C PRO A 17 9.95 -3.94 15.08
N MET A 18 9.08 -4.27 14.15
CA MET A 18 7.64 -4.32 14.40
C MET A 18 7.32 -5.41 15.42
N GLN A 19 6.32 -5.16 16.24
CA GLN A 19 5.83 -6.09 17.26
C GLN A 19 4.33 -6.30 17.12
N VAL A 20 3.86 -7.44 17.60
CA VAL A 20 2.43 -7.72 17.75
C VAL A 20 1.82 -6.66 18.66
N GLY A 21 0.69 -6.08 18.24
CA GLY A 21 0.04 -4.98 18.93
C GLY A 21 0.38 -3.58 18.36
N ASP A 22 1.40 -3.46 17.53
CA ASP A 22 1.70 -2.20 16.86
C ASP A 22 0.60 -1.82 15.87
N LYS A 23 0.37 -0.52 15.73
CA LYS A 23 -0.66 0.01 14.84
C LYS A 23 -0.06 0.45 13.53
N LEU A 24 -0.62 -0.07 12.46
CA LEU A 24 -0.30 0.32 11.08
C LEU A 24 -1.45 1.09 10.46
N SER A 25 -1.14 2.01 9.57
CA SER A 25 -2.13 2.70 8.76
C SER A 25 -1.62 2.93 7.34
N GLY A 26 -2.54 2.85 6.39
CA GLY A 26 -2.30 3.29 5.03
C GLY A 26 -2.60 4.78 4.84
N ARG A 27 -2.69 5.20 3.58
CA ARG A 27 -2.91 6.60 3.19
C ARG A 27 -4.38 6.99 3.06
N TYR A 28 -5.29 6.04 3.16
CA TYR A 28 -6.74 6.24 2.89
C TYR A 28 -7.62 5.98 4.11
N GLY A 29 -7.09 6.21 5.31
CA GLY A 29 -7.83 6.00 6.54
C GLY A 29 -7.94 4.54 6.99
N ASP A 30 -7.39 3.62 6.21
CA ASP A 30 -7.23 2.23 6.58
C ASP A 30 -6.21 2.11 7.71
N LYS A 31 -6.63 1.45 8.80
CA LYS A 31 -5.79 1.24 9.99
C LYS A 31 -6.04 -0.14 10.55
N GLY A 32 -5.02 -0.72 11.10
CA GLY A 32 -5.09 -2.03 11.72
C GLY A 32 -4.01 -2.20 12.77
N VAL A 33 -4.17 -3.21 13.59
CA VAL A 33 -3.21 -3.62 14.61
C VAL A 33 -2.58 -4.92 14.13
N ILE A 34 -1.26 -5.05 14.32
CA ILE A 34 -0.55 -6.29 14.01
C ILE A 34 -1.04 -7.37 14.96
N ALA A 35 -1.73 -8.37 14.41
CA ALA A 35 -2.26 -9.50 15.16
C ALA A 35 -1.21 -10.60 15.34
N ASP A 36 -0.36 -10.79 14.32
CA ASP A 36 0.67 -11.82 14.32
C ASP A 36 1.81 -11.44 13.37
N ILE A 37 2.99 -12.00 13.61
CA ILE A 37 4.16 -11.88 12.75
C ILE A 37 4.55 -13.29 12.31
N ILE A 38 4.36 -13.55 11.03
CA ILE A 38 4.55 -14.87 10.42
C ILE A 38 5.93 -14.89 9.72
N PRO A 39 6.73 -15.95 9.91
CA PRO A 39 7.98 -16.13 9.18
C PRO A 39 7.75 -16.23 7.67
N ASP A 40 8.72 -15.78 6.87
CA ASP A 40 8.62 -15.72 5.41
C ASP A 40 8.37 -17.09 4.75
N ASP A 41 8.84 -18.17 5.37
CA ASP A 41 8.64 -19.55 4.90
C ASP A 41 7.20 -20.05 5.07
N GLN A 42 6.43 -19.44 5.97
CA GLN A 42 5.02 -19.75 6.22
C GLN A 42 4.06 -18.75 5.55
N MET A 43 4.60 -17.66 4.99
CA MET A 43 3.80 -16.67 4.30
C MET A 43 3.33 -17.20 2.93
N PRO A 44 2.08 -16.90 2.52
CA PRO A 44 1.64 -17.17 1.17
C PRO A 44 2.53 -16.48 0.13
N ILE A 45 2.80 -17.18 -0.96
CA ILE A 45 3.66 -16.70 -2.04
C ILE A 45 2.78 -16.06 -3.12
N GLY A 46 3.21 -14.91 -3.62
CA GLY A 46 2.58 -14.23 -4.73
C GLY A 46 2.93 -14.86 -6.09
N VAL A 47 2.38 -14.27 -7.15
CA VAL A 47 2.67 -14.70 -8.54
C VAL A 47 4.14 -14.48 -8.91
N ASP A 48 4.83 -13.60 -8.21
CA ASP A 48 6.24 -13.24 -8.41
C ASP A 48 7.21 -14.13 -7.59
N ASP A 49 6.73 -15.27 -7.08
CA ASP A 49 7.47 -16.19 -6.21
C ASP A 49 8.07 -15.52 -4.96
N LYS A 50 7.46 -14.41 -4.53
CA LYS A 50 7.86 -13.70 -3.31
C LYS A 50 6.80 -13.84 -2.24
N PRO A 51 7.20 -13.99 -0.97
CA PRO A 51 6.24 -13.99 0.13
C PRO A 51 5.57 -12.61 0.24
N PHE A 52 4.31 -12.59 0.61
CA PHE A 52 3.62 -11.33 0.90
C PHE A 52 4.21 -10.67 2.13
N GLU A 53 4.36 -9.35 2.09
CA GLU A 53 4.88 -8.58 3.22
C GLU A 53 3.79 -8.29 4.26
N ILE A 54 2.53 -8.22 3.82
CA ILE A 54 1.37 -7.93 4.67
C ILE A 54 0.15 -8.71 4.19
N LEU A 55 -0.59 -9.28 5.12
CA LEU A 55 -1.93 -9.83 4.90
C LEU A 55 -2.95 -8.98 5.66
N LEU A 56 -3.93 -8.46 4.94
CA LEU A 56 -4.99 -7.63 5.49
C LEU A 56 -6.33 -8.36 5.46
N ASN A 57 -7.17 -8.11 6.45
CA ASN A 57 -8.55 -8.58 6.42
C ASN A 57 -9.34 -7.81 5.35
N PRO A 58 -9.86 -8.47 4.31
CA PRO A 58 -10.59 -7.82 3.23
C PRO A 58 -11.89 -7.17 3.68
N LEU A 59 -12.50 -7.64 4.76
CA LEU A 59 -13.72 -7.04 5.33
C LEU A 59 -13.49 -5.61 5.79
N GLY A 60 -12.28 -5.26 6.22
CA GLY A 60 -11.94 -3.89 6.62
C GLY A 60 -12.06 -2.87 5.50
N VAL A 61 -11.81 -3.26 4.25
CA VAL A 61 -11.97 -2.40 3.07
C VAL A 61 -13.44 -2.11 2.80
N ILE A 62 -14.29 -3.13 2.87
CA ILE A 62 -15.73 -3.03 2.60
C ILE A 62 -16.44 -2.25 3.69
N THR A 63 -16.17 -2.56 4.96
CA THR A 63 -16.84 -1.93 6.12
C THR A 63 -16.49 -0.46 6.27
N ARG A 64 -15.30 -0.04 5.84
CA ARG A 64 -14.84 1.36 5.92
C ARG A 64 -15.04 2.15 4.64
N THR A 65 -15.50 1.51 3.57
CA THR A 65 -15.75 2.14 2.28
C THR A 65 -14.50 2.87 1.75
N ASN A 66 -13.36 2.17 1.70
CA ASN A 66 -12.08 2.69 1.23
C ASN A 66 -11.73 2.19 -0.20
N PRO A 67 -12.48 2.55 -1.25
CA PRO A 67 -12.20 2.08 -2.61
C PRO A 67 -10.85 2.59 -3.14
N ALA A 68 -10.38 3.74 -2.68
CA ALA A 68 -9.13 4.35 -3.09
C ALA A 68 -7.91 3.45 -2.80
N GLN A 69 -7.95 2.64 -1.75
CA GLN A 69 -6.90 1.66 -1.45
C GLN A 69 -6.75 0.62 -2.56
N MET A 70 -7.88 0.15 -3.12
CA MET A 70 -7.87 -0.82 -4.23
C MET A 70 -7.31 -0.19 -5.51
N VAL A 71 -7.71 1.05 -5.79
CA VAL A 71 -7.21 1.81 -6.94
C VAL A 71 -5.71 2.06 -6.82
N GLU A 72 -5.24 2.43 -5.63
CA GLU A 72 -3.80 2.59 -5.35
C GLU A 72 -3.02 1.31 -5.63
N ALA A 73 -3.50 0.17 -5.17
CA ALA A 73 -2.85 -1.11 -5.42
C ALA A 73 -2.77 -1.45 -6.91
N ALA A 74 -3.83 -1.18 -7.67
CA ALA A 74 -3.87 -1.38 -9.12
C ALA A 74 -2.89 -0.46 -9.85
N LEU A 75 -2.91 0.84 -9.55
CA LEU A 75 -2.00 1.81 -10.13
C LEU A 75 -0.55 1.57 -9.73
N GLY A 76 -0.30 1.08 -8.51
CA GLY A 76 1.02 0.68 -8.05
C GLY A 76 1.65 -0.43 -8.88
N LYS A 77 0.85 -1.41 -9.33
CA LYS A 77 1.32 -2.45 -10.26
C LYS A 77 1.73 -1.88 -11.62
N ILE A 78 0.96 -0.93 -12.13
CA ILE A 78 1.29 -0.25 -13.39
C ILE A 78 2.58 0.57 -13.22
N ALA A 79 2.71 1.32 -12.13
CA ALA A 79 3.90 2.09 -11.82
C ALA A 79 5.14 1.20 -11.69
N ALA A 80 5.02 0.03 -11.07
CA ALA A 80 6.11 -0.94 -10.95
C ALA A 80 6.57 -1.46 -12.32
N LYS A 81 5.63 -1.72 -13.24
CA LYS A 81 5.96 -2.18 -14.60
C LYS A 81 6.57 -1.08 -15.47
N THR A 82 6.10 0.15 -15.34
CA THR A 82 6.57 1.28 -16.15
C THR A 82 7.82 1.95 -15.60
N GLY A 83 8.16 1.67 -14.35
CA GLY A 83 9.28 2.31 -13.63
C GLY A 83 9.06 3.79 -13.33
N LYS A 84 7.84 4.31 -13.54
CA LYS A 84 7.48 5.71 -13.31
C LYS A 84 6.32 5.82 -12.35
N PRO A 85 6.33 6.81 -11.44
CA PRO A 85 5.19 7.06 -10.56
C PRO A 85 3.96 7.47 -11.37
N TYR A 86 2.82 6.88 -11.06
CA TYR A 86 1.54 7.31 -11.61
C TYR A 86 1.03 8.52 -10.83
N LYS A 87 0.75 9.61 -11.52
CA LYS A 87 0.22 10.84 -10.92
C LYS A 87 -1.25 10.96 -11.24
N VAL A 88 -2.07 11.05 -10.21
CA VAL A 88 -3.50 11.37 -10.33
C VAL A 88 -3.67 12.81 -9.89
N GLN A 89 -4.37 13.62 -10.69
CA GLN A 89 -4.68 15.00 -10.31
C GLN A 89 -5.80 15.00 -9.28
N ASP A 90 -5.67 15.87 -8.27
CA ASP A 90 -6.74 16.07 -7.30
C ASP A 90 -7.95 16.69 -7.99
N PHE A 91 -9.12 16.20 -7.64
CA PHE A 91 -10.42 16.67 -8.17
C PHE A 91 -10.60 16.50 -9.69
N ASP A 92 -9.70 15.80 -10.35
CA ASP A 92 -9.96 15.37 -11.72
C ASP A 92 -11.20 14.46 -11.73
N LYS A 93 -11.98 14.55 -12.80
CA LYS A 93 -13.20 13.74 -12.90
C LYS A 93 -12.81 12.27 -12.90
N ILE A 94 -12.71 11.69 -11.71
CA ILE A 94 -12.48 10.25 -11.46
C ILE A 94 -13.50 9.39 -12.25
N HIS A 95 -14.54 10.01 -12.78
CA HIS A 95 -15.51 9.39 -13.67
C HIS A 95 -14.87 8.58 -14.80
N ASP A 96 -13.73 9.00 -15.33
CA ASP A 96 -13.14 8.33 -16.48
C ASP A 96 -12.36 7.07 -16.09
N ILE A 97 -11.81 7.00 -14.88
CA ILE A 97 -11.11 5.80 -14.39
C ILE A 97 -12.10 4.68 -14.06
N TRP A 98 -13.29 5.04 -13.54
CA TRP A 98 -14.35 4.07 -13.24
C TRP A 98 -15.18 3.69 -14.47
N HIS A 99 -15.22 4.56 -15.47
CA HIS A 99 -15.93 4.34 -16.73
C HIS A 99 -15.05 3.77 -17.84
N ASP A 100 -13.74 3.70 -17.66
CA ASP A 100 -12.90 2.90 -18.55
C ASP A 100 -12.79 1.46 -18.00
N PRO A 101 -13.73 0.58 -18.43
CA PRO A 101 -13.71 -0.81 -18.02
C PRO A 101 -12.43 -1.52 -18.47
N VAL A 102 -11.71 -0.95 -19.45
CA VAL A 102 -10.47 -1.50 -19.97
C VAL A 102 -9.33 -1.29 -18.97
N LEU A 103 -9.23 -0.11 -18.33
CA LEU A 103 -8.22 0.16 -17.31
C LEU A 103 -8.48 -0.67 -16.05
N LEU A 104 -9.73 -0.81 -15.62
CA LEU A 104 -10.10 -1.63 -14.47
C LEU A 104 -9.90 -3.13 -14.77
N LEU A 105 -10.32 -3.60 -15.93
CA LEU A 105 -10.08 -4.95 -16.42
C LEU A 105 -8.59 -5.22 -16.64
N TYR A 106 -7.84 -4.27 -17.19
CA TYR A 106 -6.39 -4.40 -17.36
C TYR A 106 -5.68 -4.52 -16.01
N ALA A 107 -6.07 -3.74 -15.01
CA ALA A 107 -5.54 -3.83 -13.66
C ALA A 107 -5.89 -5.17 -12.98
N ILE A 108 -7.10 -5.70 -13.22
CA ILE A 108 -7.57 -6.96 -12.64
C ILE A 108 -7.04 -8.19 -13.41
N PHE A 109 -6.99 -8.13 -14.74
CA PHE A 109 -6.64 -9.29 -15.57
C PHE A 109 -5.15 -9.43 -15.89
N THR A 110 -4.36 -8.37 -15.87
CA THR A 110 -2.89 -8.50 -15.99
C THR A 110 -2.24 -9.09 -14.73
N CYS A 111 -3.01 -9.34 -13.67
CA CYS A 111 -2.59 -10.24 -12.59
C CYS A 111 -2.45 -11.69 -13.00
N LYS A 112 -2.94 -12.08 -14.19
CA LYS A 112 -3.07 -13.51 -14.56
C LYS A 112 -2.03 -14.05 -15.50
N ASN A 113 -1.16 -13.22 -16.10
CA ASN A 113 -0.13 -13.77 -17.00
C ASN A 113 1.16 -12.96 -16.94
N PRO A 114 2.22 -13.46 -16.30
CA PRO A 114 3.58 -13.15 -16.67
C PRO A 114 3.97 -14.08 -17.83
N HIS A 115 3.94 -13.57 -19.04
CA HIS A 115 4.75 -14.10 -20.13
C HIS A 115 5.62 -12.97 -20.65
#